data_aff9f65ac72961a0ec31474f8611c49b
#
_entry.id   aff9f65ac72961a0ec31474f8611c49b
#
_cell.length_a   1.000
_cell.length_b   1.000
_cell.length_c   1.000
_cell.angle_alpha   90.00
_cell.angle_beta   90.00
_cell.angle_gamma   90.00
#
_symmetry.space_group_name_H-M   'P 1'
#
loop_
_entity.id
_entity.type
_entity.pdbx_description
1 polymer ?
#
loop_
_entity_poly.entity_id
_entity_poly.type
_entity_poly.pdbx_seq_one_letter_code
_entity_poly.pdbx_strand_id
1 'polypeptide(L)'
;MRSIQETIQYIWRKADIALLALIVAASCYGLVLVTSASQYTGDNRNTIVQAAAIVLGICGYFFFSVADVEHFSEKWQWFFVFNVGFILLLLTPLGVEENGNRSWLYTQGMPTSIQPAEIVKLTFTILLAK
;
A
#
# COMPACT_ATOMS: atom_id res chain seq x y z
N MET A 1 -27.37 -16.40 3.11
CA MET A 1 -26.55 -15.47 2.33
C MET A 1 -27.00 -14.05 2.66
N ARG A 2 -26.14 -13.21 3.21
CA ARG A 2 -26.46 -11.79 3.39
C ARG A 2 -26.69 -11.18 2.01
N SER A 3 -27.73 -10.36 1.87
CA SER A 3 -27.96 -9.66 0.60
C SER A 3 -26.79 -8.72 0.33
N ILE A 4 -26.49 -8.46 -0.95
CA ILE A 4 -25.41 -7.53 -1.34
C ILE A 4 -25.61 -6.16 -0.67
N GLN A 5 -26.87 -5.74 -0.49
CA GLN A 5 -27.22 -4.49 0.19
C GLN A 5 -26.83 -4.49 1.68
N GLU A 6 -27.04 -5.58 2.40
CA GLU A 6 -26.64 -5.69 3.81
C GLU A 6 -25.12 -5.66 3.96
N THR A 7 -24.40 -6.29 3.04
CA THR A 7 -22.93 -6.25 3.02
C THR A 7 -22.42 -4.84 2.77
N ILE A 8 -22.98 -4.11 1.81
CA ILE A 8 -22.61 -2.73 1.51
C ILE A 8 -22.90 -1.82 2.71
N GLN A 9 -24.08 -1.93 3.33
CA GLN A 9 -24.42 -1.13 4.51
C GLN A 9 -23.50 -1.44 5.70
N TYR A 10 -23.09 -2.68 5.89
CA TYR A 10 -22.15 -3.06 6.93
C TYR A 10 -20.77 -2.43 6.71
N ILE A 11 -20.26 -2.44 5.48
CA ILE A 11 -19.01 -1.80 5.10
C ILE A 11 -19.05 -0.30 5.39
N TRP A 12 -20.12 0.38 4.95
CA TRP A 12 -20.30 1.82 5.14
C TRP A 12 -20.41 2.23 6.62
N ARG A 13 -20.98 1.38 7.46
CA ARG A 13 -21.07 1.63 8.91
C ARG A 13 -19.73 1.46 9.64
N LYS A 14 -18.84 0.60 9.13
CA LYS A 14 -17.51 0.36 9.72
C LYS A 14 -16.44 1.29 9.16
N ALA A 15 -16.59 1.79 7.95
CA ALA A 15 -15.64 2.69 7.32
C ALA A 15 -15.73 4.10 7.90
N ASP A 16 -14.60 4.70 8.24
CA ASP A 16 -14.53 6.12 8.60
C ASP A 16 -14.56 6.96 7.32
N ILE A 17 -15.74 7.50 7.00
CA ILE A 17 -15.97 8.26 5.78
C ILE A 17 -15.16 9.56 5.76
N ALA A 18 -14.94 10.20 6.93
CA ALA A 18 -14.15 11.42 7.00
C ALA A 18 -12.68 11.14 6.66
N LEU A 19 -12.14 10.06 7.21
CA LEU A 19 -10.78 9.61 6.88
C LEU A 19 -10.67 9.25 5.39
N LEU A 20 -11.64 8.51 4.84
CA LEU A 20 -11.64 8.15 3.42
C LEU A 20 -11.67 9.39 2.52
N ALA A 21 -12.52 10.39 2.84
CA ALA A 21 -12.60 11.64 2.08
C ALA A 21 -11.26 12.39 2.08
N LEU A 22 -10.59 12.47 3.24
CA LEU A 22 -9.26 13.08 3.35
C LEU A 22 -8.21 12.34 2.52
N ILE A 23 -8.19 11.02 2.58
CA ILE A 23 -7.26 10.19 1.79
C ILE A 23 -7.49 10.39 0.30
N VAL A 24 -8.75 10.38 -0.15
CA VAL A 24 -9.11 10.59 -1.56
C VAL A 24 -8.72 11.99 -2.01
N ALA A 25 -9.00 13.02 -1.22
CA ALA A 25 -8.63 14.41 -1.55
C ALA A 25 -7.11 14.56 -1.66
N ALA A 26 -6.35 14.05 -0.71
CA ALA A 26 -4.88 14.06 -0.75
C ALA A 26 -4.33 13.28 -1.94
N SER A 27 -4.91 12.12 -2.26
CA SER A 27 -4.51 11.29 -3.39
C SER A 27 -4.79 11.96 -4.73
N CYS A 28 -5.94 12.62 -4.87
CA CYS A 28 -6.27 13.40 -6.07
C CYS A 28 -5.30 14.56 -6.25
N TYR A 29 -4.96 15.28 -5.17
CA TYR A 29 -3.97 16.35 -5.21
C TYR A 29 -2.60 15.80 -5.65
N GLY A 30 -2.16 14.68 -5.07
CA GLY A 30 -0.92 14.00 -5.48
C GLY A 30 -0.93 13.58 -6.95
N LEU A 31 -2.08 13.08 -7.46
CA LEU A 31 -2.22 12.71 -8.86
C LEU A 31 -2.06 13.91 -9.79
N VAL A 32 -2.63 15.07 -9.44
CA VAL A 32 -2.46 16.31 -10.21
C VAL A 32 -1.00 16.73 -10.27
N LEU A 33 -0.27 16.65 -9.14
CA LEU A 33 1.16 16.98 -9.10
C LEU A 33 1.99 16.04 -9.97
N VAL A 34 1.75 14.73 -9.86
CA VAL A 34 2.46 13.72 -10.67
C VAL A 34 2.17 13.91 -12.16
N THR A 35 0.91 14.17 -12.52
CA THR A 35 0.53 14.42 -13.91
C THR A 35 1.21 15.68 -14.47
N SER A 36 1.23 16.77 -13.69
CA SER A 36 1.95 17.99 -14.07
C SER A 36 3.45 17.75 -14.28
N ALA A 37 4.08 17.02 -13.38
CA ALA A 37 5.51 16.67 -13.51
C ALA A 37 5.76 15.77 -14.72
N SER A 38 4.88 14.81 -14.99
CA SER A 38 5.00 13.87 -16.12
C SER A 38 4.87 14.56 -17.49
N GLN A 39 4.16 15.68 -17.56
CA GLN A 39 4.07 16.46 -18.81
C GLN A 39 5.43 17.00 -19.27
N TYR A 40 6.33 17.33 -18.34
CA TYR A 40 7.68 17.80 -18.66
C TYR A 40 8.58 16.70 -19.19
N THR A 41 8.36 15.45 -18.76
CA THR A 41 9.16 14.30 -19.19
C THR A 41 8.58 13.60 -20.42
N GLY A 42 7.34 13.92 -20.80
CA GLY A 42 6.63 13.28 -21.92
C GLY A 42 6.25 11.82 -21.67
N ASP A 43 6.41 11.34 -20.44
CA ASP A 43 6.10 9.96 -20.04
C ASP A 43 4.94 9.92 -19.05
N ASN A 44 3.81 9.40 -19.48
CA ASN A 44 2.60 9.25 -18.67
C ASN A 44 2.61 8.01 -17.76
N ARG A 45 3.67 7.22 -17.78
CA ARG A 45 3.77 5.98 -17.00
C ARG A 45 3.55 6.21 -15.50
N ASN A 46 4.20 7.24 -14.95
CA ASN A 46 4.08 7.56 -13.52
C ASN A 46 2.65 7.94 -13.14
N THR A 47 1.93 8.68 -13.99
CA THR A 47 0.52 9.03 -13.79
C THR A 47 -0.37 7.79 -13.76
N ILE A 48 -0.15 6.83 -14.68
CA ILE A 48 -0.91 5.59 -14.74
C ILE A 48 -0.66 4.72 -13.48
N VAL A 49 0.61 4.58 -13.09
CA VAL A 49 0.99 3.84 -11.88
C VAL A 49 0.36 4.47 -10.63
N GLN A 50 0.39 5.80 -10.53
CA GLN A 50 -0.21 6.52 -9.41
C GLN A 50 -1.73 6.32 -9.36
N ALA A 51 -2.42 6.42 -10.50
CA ALA A 51 -3.86 6.17 -10.57
C ALA A 51 -4.21 4.73 -10.16
N ALA A 52 -3.46 3.74 -10.64
CA ALA A 52 -3.64 2.35 -10.25
C ALA A 52 -3.40 2.13 -8.75
N ALA A 53 -2.38 2.77 -8.18
CA ALA A 53 -2.08 2.70 -6.75
C ALA A 53 -3.22 3.30 -5.89
N ILE A 54 -3.85 4.40 -6.34
CA ILE A 54 -5.01 5.00 -5.66
C ILE A 54 -6.18 4.02 -5.65
N VAL A 55 -6.49 3.38 -6.78
CA VAL A 55 -7.58 2.39 -6.86
C VAL A 55 -7.31 1.22 -5.93
N LEU A 56 -6.08 0.67 -5.95
CA LEU A 56 -5.68 -0.42 -5.04
C LEU A 56 -5.74 0.02 -3.57
N GLY A 57 -5.34 1.25 -3.26
CA GLY A 57 -5.41 1.81 -1.90
C GLY A 57 -6.84 1.92 -1.39
N ILE A 58 -7.78 2.38 -2.23
CA ILE A 58 -9.22 2.44 -1.89
C ILE A 58 -9.79 1.03 -1.66
N CYS A 59 -9.47 0.07 -2.54
CA CYS A 59 -9.87 -1.32 -2.36
C CYS A 59 -9.31 -1.90 -1.05
N GLY A 60 -8.02 -1.63 -0.77
CA GLY A 60 -7.39 -2.03 0.48
C GLY A 60 -8.04 -1.40 1.70
N TYR A 61 -8.40 -0.11 1.65
CA TYR A 61 -9.12 0.57 2.72
C TYR A 61 -10.42 -0.16 3.09
N PHE A 62 -11.26 -0.48 2.10
CA PHE A 62 -12.50 -1.21 2.36
C PHE A 62 -12.26 -2.63 2.86
N PHE A 63 -11.24 -3.31 2.32
CA PHE A 63 -10.87 -4.64 2.79
C PHE A 63 -10.49 -4.63 4.28
N PHE A 64 -9.58 -3.73 4.68
CA PHE A 64 -9.14 -3.63 6.06
C PHE A 64 -10.19 -3.03 7.01
N SER A 65 -11.13 -2.22 6.51
CA SER A 65 -12.26 -1.73 7.31
C SER A 65 -13.19 -2.85 7.77
N VAL A 66 -13.25 -3.95 7.03
CA VAL A 66 -14.10 -5.11 7.36
C VAL A 66 -13.30 -6.24 7.99
N ALA A 67 -12.00 -6.30 7.73
CA ALA A 67 -11.10 -7.31 8.26
C ALA A 67 -11.01 -7.20 9.80
N ASP A 68 -11.04 -8.34 10.45
CA ASP A 68 -10.84 -8.43 11.89
C ASP A 68 -9.35 -8.34 12.21
N VAL A 69 -8.90 -7.11 12.49
CA VAL A 69 -7.48 -6.82 12.76
C VAL A 69 -7.01 -7.52 14.04
N GLU A 70 -7.92 -7.81 14.97
CA GLU A 70 -7.62 -8.51 16.22
C GLU A 70 -7.12 -9.93 15.95
N HIS A 71 -7.75 -10.63 15.01
CA HIS A 71 -7.29 -11.94 14.56
C HIS A 71 -5.92 -11.93 13.89
N PHE A 72 -5.60 -10.86 13.16
CA PHE A 72 -4.27 -10.69 12.58
C PHE A 72 -3.20 -10.40 13.65
N SER A 73 -3.54 -9.67 14.69
CA SER A 73 -2.62 -9.35 15.78
C SER A 73 -2.24 -10.56 16.63
N GLU A 74 -3.09 -11.58 16.71
CA GLU A 74 -2.76 -12.85 17.38
C GLU A 74 -1.58 -13.57 16.76
N LYS A 75 -1.40 -13.42 15.45
CA LYS A 75 -0.30 -14.04 14.67
C LYS A 75 0.91 -13.12 14.51
N TRP A 76 1.14 -12.22 15.45
CA TRP A 76 2.21 -11.23 15.40
C TRP A 76 3.61 -11.80 15.12
N GLN A 77 3.90 -13.02 15.59
CA GLN A 77 5.18 -13.69 15.36
C GLN A 77 5.46 -13.90 13.86
N TRP A 78 4.43 -14.27 13.08
CA TRP A 78 4.54 -14.44 11.64
C TRP A 78 4.79 -13.12 10.92
N PHE A 79 4.13 -12.05 11.36
CA PHE A 79 4.38 -10.70 10.82
C PHE A 79 5.79 -10.22 11.16
N PHE A 80 6.28 -10.53 12.35
CA PHE A 80 7.64 -10.17 12.74
C PHE A 80 8.68 -10.90 11.86
N VAL A 81 8.55 -12.22 11.71
CA VAL A 81 9.44 -13.03 10.85
C VAL A 81 9.37 -12.56 9.40
N PHE A 82 8.15 -12.27 8.90
CA PHE A 82 7.96 -11.72 7.56
C PHE A 82 8.69 -10.39 7.38
N ASN A 83 8.54 -9.45 8.31
CA ASN A 83 9.18 -8.14 8.25
C ASN A 83 10.71 -8.25 8.22
N VAL A 84 11.26 -9.06 9.13
CA VAL A 84 12.72 -9.28 9.18
C VAL A 84 13.19 -9.94 7.88
N GLY A 85 12.54 -11.01 7.44
CA GLY A 85 12.90 -11.73 6.21
C GLY A 85 12.81 -10.83 4.98
N PHE A 86 11.76 -9.98 4.90
CA PHE A 86 11.54 -9.10 3.77
C PHE A 86 12.58 -7.96 3.68
N ILE A 87 13.02 -7.44 4.83
CA ILE A 87 14.13 -6.48 4.87
C ILE A 87 15.47 -7.15 4.52
N LEU A 88 15.70 -8.40 4.99
CA LEU A 88 16.91 -9.13 4.67
C LEU A 88 17.04 -9.42 3.17
N LEU A 89 15.95 -9.47 2.40
CA LEU A 89 16.00 -9.58 0.95
C LEU A 89 16.78 -8.45 0.28
N LEU A 90 16.86 -7.26 0.90
CA LEU A 90 17.68 -6.16 0.40
C LEU A 90 19.18 -6.48 0.41
N LEU A 91 19.63 -7.39 1.29
CA LEU A 91 21.03 -7.82 1.35
C LEU A 91 21.38 -8.83 0.25
N THR A 92 20.36 -9.39 -0.40
CA THR A 92 20.54 -10.32 -1.52
C THR A 92 20.86 -9.57 -2.82
N PRO A 93 21.30 -10.26 -3.89
CA PRO A 93 21.52 -9.64 -5.20
C PRO A 93 20.29 -8.97 -5.83
N LEU A 94 19.08 -9.20 -5.28
CA LEU A 94 17.83 -8.56 -5.71
C LEU A 94 17.73 -7.10 -5.26
N GLY A 95 18.51 -6.71 -4.23
CA GLY A 95 18.58 -5.33 -3.76
C GLY A 95 19.36 -4.46 -4.73
N VAL A 96 18.74 -3.39 -5.23
CA VAL A 96 19.37 -2.40 -6.10
C VAL A 96 19.75 -1.18 -5.30
N GLU A 97 20.95 -0.69 -5.59
CA GLU A 97 21.46 0.55 -5.02
C GLU A 97 21.08 1.73 -5.93
N GLU A 98 20.35 2.67 -5.37
CA GLU A 98 19.97 3.90 -6.02
C GLU A 98 20.40 5.09 -5.13
N ASN A 99 21.20 5.99 -5.69
CA ASN A 99 21.75 7.16 -4.97
C ASN A 99 22.55 6.79 -3.69
N GLY A 100 23.32 5.69 -3.71
CA GLY A 100 24.11 5.25 -2.56
C GLY A 100 23.30 4.53 -1.47
N ASN A 101 22.03 4.23 -1.72
CA ASN A 101 21.13 3.58 -0.76
C ASN A 101 20.51 2.32 -1.36
N ARG A 102 20.65 1.20 -0.65
CA ARG A 102 20.13 -0.10 -1.09
C ARG A 102 18.74 -0.33 -0.49
N SER A 103 17.74 0.31 -1.09
CA SER A 103 16.38 0.37 -0.53
C SER A 103 15.31 -0.24 -1.44
N TRP A 104 15.68 -0.62 -2.67
CA TRP A 104 14.75 -1.08 -3.69
C TRP A 104 15.02 -2.52 -4.08
N LEU A 105 13.95 -3.28 -4.29
CA LEU A 105 14.01 -4.60 -4.91
C LEU A 105 13.65 -4.46 -6.39
N TYR A 106 14.56 -4.89 -7.25
CA TYR A 106 14.33 -4.95 -8.69
C TYR A 106 13.96 -6.37 -9.09
N THR A 107 12.81 -6.53 -9.69
CA THR A 107 12.40 -7.81 -10.29
C THR A 107 12.32 -7.65 -11.80
N GLN A 108 13.09 -8.46 -12.53
CA GLN A 108 13.04 -8.49 -13.99
C GLN A 108 11.61 -8.78 -14.45
N GLY A 109 11.05 -7.86 -15.25
CA GLY A 109 9.67 -7.97 -15.78
C GLY A 109 8.62 -7.16 -15.05
N MET A 110 8.91 -6.54 -13.90
CA MET A 110 8.01 -5.57 -13.29
C MET A 110 8.31 -4.15 -13.77
N PRO A 111 7.28 -3.36 -14.05
CA PRO A 111 7.45 -1.97 -14.52
C PRO A 111 7.92 -1.02 -13.42
N THR A 112 7.91 -1.44 -12.17
CA THR A 112 8.28 -0.62 -11.00
C THR A 112 9.09 -1.44 -10.02
N SER A 113 10.09 -0.81 -9.39
CA SER A 113 10.81 -1.35 -8.23
C SER A 113 9.91 -1.29 -6.99
N ILE A 114 10.01 -2.30 -6.14
CA ILE A 114 9.26 -2.37 -4.87
C ILE A 114 10.22 -1.98 -3.75
N GLN A 115 9.77 -1.06 -2.89
CA GLN A 115 10.49 -0.71 -1.68
C GLN A 115 9.95 -1.57 -0.51
N PRO A 116 10.74 -2.51 0.04
CA PRO A 116 10.30 -3.36 1.14
C PRO A 116 9.82 -2.58 2.37
N ALA A 117 10.44 -1.42 2.64
CA ALA A 117 10.05 -0.58 3.75
C ALA A 117 8.58 -0.12 3.71
N GLU A 118 7.99 0.07 2.52
CA GLU A 118 6.59 0.47 2.40
C GLU A 118 5.63 -0.65 2.82
N ILE A 119 5.97 -1.90 2.47
CA ILE A 119 5.17 -3.07 2.88
C ILE A 119 5.36 -3.35 4.37
N VAL A 120 6.62 -3.25 4.85
CA VAL A 120 6.95 -3.45 6.27
C VAL A 120 6.25 -2.43 7.16
N LYS A 121 6.11 -1.17 6.74
CA LYS A 121 5.35 -0.15 7.51
C LYS A 121 3.92 -0.60 7.82
N LEU A 122 3.22 -1.19 6.85
CA LEU A 122 1.84 -1.65 7.04
C LEU A 122 1.77 -2.79 8.06
N THR A 123 2.60 -3.80 7.88
CA THR A 123 2.63 -4.97 8.76
C THR A 123 3.19 -4.63 10.15
N PHE A 124 4.13 -3.70 10.24
CA PHE A 124 4.68 -3.21 11.49
C PHE A 124 3.65 -2.38 12.29
N THR A 125 2.80 -1.60 11.61
CA THR A 125 1.70 -0.87 12.28
C THR A 125 0.73 -1.84 12.95
N ILE A 126 0.40 -2.96 12.29
CA ILE A 126 -0.43 -4.02 12.88
C ILE A 126 0.25 -4.65 14.10
N LEU A 127 1.58 -4.83 14.01
CA LEU A 127 2.38 -5.37 15.11
C LEU A 127 2.40 -4.47 16.34
N LEU A 128 2.47 -3.14 16.13
CA LEU A 128 2.49 -2.15 17.22
C LEU A 128 1.10 -1.92 17.85
N ALA A 129 0.03 -2.24 17.15
CA ALA A 129 -1.35 -2.11 17.63
C ALA A 129 -1.74 -3.18 18.66
N LYS A 130 -0.87 -4.15 18.94
CA LYS A 130 -1.04 -5.17 19.96
C LYS A 130 -0.72 -4.62 21.34
#